data_537eda412645aedffc0ce4a962eef31c
#
_entry.id   537eda412645aedffc0ce4a962eef31c
#
_cell.length_a   1.000
_cell.length_b   1.000
_cell.length_c   1.000
_cell.angle_alpha   90.00
_cell.angle_beta   90.00
_cell.angle_gamma   90.00
#
_symmetry.space_group_name_H-M   'P 1'
#
loop_
_entity.id
_entity.type
_entity.pdbx_description
1 polymer ?
#
loop_
_entity_poly.entity_id
_entity_poly.type
_entity_poly.pdbx_seq_one_letter_code
_entity_poly.pdbx_strand_id
1 'polypeptide(L)'
;MKKHIPNTITCCNLISGCIATSFAFGGNPEMALLWIIIGATFDFFDGMSARLLHVSSPIGKELDSLADDVTFGVAPATIVFSHLQVMEYPEFLEPMRPWLPYAAFIIAAFSALRLAKFNLDERQTTSFIGVPTPANALFWGSLVVFNPAWLTNQSWSVYLVLALILITSYLLVCELPLFALKFKQWSFKGNEVKYGFVGFAVAVLALSVATEGIRGFLEGWWIIILMYVLLSWLLYKRNK
;
A
#
# COMPACT_ATOMS: atom_id res chain seq x y z
N MET A 1 -14.02 -15.98 25.02
CA MET A 1 -13.18 -14.78 25.22
C MET A 1 -11.98 -14.73 24.29
N LYS A 2 -11.14 -15.78 24.17
CA LYS A 2 -9.89 -15.75 23.35
C LYS A 2 -10.11 -15.35 21.88
N LYS A 3 -11.21 -15.77 21.24
CA LYS A 3 -11.53 -15.44 19.83
C LYS A 3 -11.85 -13.96 19.58
N HIS A 4 -12.12 -13.17 20.62
CA HIS A 4 -12.42 -11.74 20.46
C HIS A 4 -11.16 -10.87 20.44
N ILE A 5 -10.01 -11.38 20.92
CA ILE A 5 -8.76 -10.62 20.96
C ILE A 5 -8.29 -10.24 19.54
N PRO A 6 -8.16 -11.18 18.56
CA PRO A 6 -7.79 -10.81 17.20
C PRO A 6 -8.78 -9.80 16.60
N ASN A 7 -10.08 -10.05 16.71
CA ASN A 7 -11.11 -9.16 16.16
C ASN A 7 -11.05 -7.73 16.75
N THR A 8 -10.66 -7.60 18.02
CA THR A 8 -10.47 -6.27 18.63
C THR A 8 -9.27 -5.56 18.02
N ILE A 9 -8.17 -6.28 17.74
CA ILE A 9 -6.99 -5.73 17.10
C ILE A 9 -7.31 -5.33 15.64
N THR A 10 -8.10 -6.16 14.93
CA THR A 10 -8.61 -5.82 13.58
C THR A 10 -9.47 -4.55 13.61
N CYS A 11 -10.30 -4.36 14.66
CA CYS A 11 -11.04 -3.11 14.83
C CYS A 11 -10.10 -1.91 15.05
N CYS A 12 -8.94 -2.09 15.71
CA CYS A 12 -7.94 -1.02 15.83
C CYS A 12 -7.30 -0.69 14.46
N ASN A 13 -7.08 -1.69 13.59
CA ASN A 13 -6.68 -1.46 12.20
C ASN A 13 -7.73 -0.58 11.49
N LEU A 14 -9.00 -0.96 11.53
CA LEU A 14 -10.10 -0.19 10.93
C LEU A 14 -10.16 1.25 11.44
N ILE A 15 -10.09 1.45 12.75
CA ILE A 15 -10.09 2.79 13.38
C ILE A 15 -8.89 3.61 12.86
N SER A 16 -7.71 2.98 12.76
CA SER A 16 -6.52 3.64 12.20
C SER A 16 -6.74 4.10 10.77
N GLY A 17 -7.39 3.28 9.93
CA GLY A 17 -7.76 3.62 8.56
C GLY A 17 -8.76 4.78 8.48
N CYS A 18 -9.75 4.82 9.38
CA CYS A 18 -10.69 5.94 9.47
C CYS A 18 -9.98 7.24 9.87
N ILE A 19 -9.06 7.18 10.83
CA ILE A 19 -8.26 8.35 11.24
C ILE A 19 -7.35 8.80 10.10
N ALA A 20 -6.68 7.87 9.40
CA ALA A 20 -5.88 8.16 8.21
C ALA A 20 -6.70 8.90 7.14
N THR A 21 -7.89 8.41 6.84
CA THR A 21 -8.82 9.03 5.89
C THR A 21 -9.20 10.45 6.30
N SER A 22 -9.45 10.67 7.60
CA SER A 22 -9.76 12.01 8.14
C SER A 22 -8.59 12.99 7.94
N PHE A 23 -7.35 12.58 8.24
CA PHE A 23 -6.16 13.40 7.99
C PHE A 23 -5.92 13.65 6.50
N ALA A 24 -6.18 12.66 5.65
CA ALA A 24 -6.06 12.79 4.21
C ALA A 24 -7.02 13.86 3.66
N PHE A 25 -8.28 13.86 4.06
CA PHE A 25 -9.24 14.93 3.70
C PHE A 25 -8.86 16.30 4.28
N GLY A 26 -8.20 16.31 5.45
CA GLY A 26 -7.66 17.53 6.05
C GLY A 26 -6.39 18.07 5.36
N GLY A 27 -5.92 17.43 4.27
CA GLY A 27 -4.72 17.85 3.54
C GLY A 27 -3.40 17.58 4.30
N ASN A 28 -3.40 16.60 5.21
CA ASN A 28 -2.21 16.19 5.95
C ASN A 28 -1.80 14.75 5.58
N PRO A 29 -1.10 14.55 4.46
CA PRO A 29 -0.71 13.22 3.98
C PRO A 29 0.31 12.54 4.90
N GLU A 30 1.15 13.29 5.62
CA GLU A 30 2.14 12.73 6.55
C GLU A 30 1.45 11.99 7.70
N MET A 31 0.48 12.65 8.35
CA MET A 31 -0.32 12.02 9.41
C MET A 31 -1.20 10.90 8.87
N ALA A 32 -1.77 11.06 7.68
CA ALA A 32 -2.53 9.99 7.04
C ALA A 32 -1.67 8.74 6.81
N LEU A 33 -0.47 8.89 6.24
CA LEU A 33 0.45 7.76 6.04
C LEU A 33 0.91 7.14 7.35
N LEU A 34 1.19 7.96 8.37
CA LEU A 34 1.56 7.45 9.70
C LEU A 34 0.45 6.54 10.27
N TRP A 35 -0.81 6.94 10.15
CA TRP A 35 -1.94 6.14 10.61
C TRP A 35 -2.20 4.89 9.75
N ILE A 36 -1.86 4.92 8.44
CA ILE A 36 -1.84 3.72 7.60
C ILE A 36 -0.78 2.72 8.12
N ILE A 37 0.41 3.19 8.49
CA ILE A 37 1.49 2.35 9.04
C ILE A 37 1.09 1.76 10.42
N ILE A 38 0.42 2.55 11.26
CA ILE A 38 -0.13 2.08 12.53
C ILE A 38 -1.18 0.99 12.27
N GLY A 39 -2.08 1.20 11.31
CA GLY A 39 -3.07 0.21 10.90
C GLY A 39 -2.42 -1.08 10.40
N ALA A 40 -1.39 -1.00 9.56
CA ALA A 40 -0.62 -2.16 9.10
C ALA A 40 0.06 -2.91 10.26
N THR A 41 0.43 -2.20 11.32
CA THR A 41 0.98 -2.81 12.54
C THR A 41 -0.10 -3.61 13.28
N PHE A 42 -1.32 -3.08 13.39
CA PHE A 42 -2.44 -3.80 13.99
C PHE A 42 -2.84 -5.02 13.15
N ASP A 43 -2.91 -4.90 11.81
CA ASP A 43 -3.15 -6.01 10.88
C ASP A 43 -2.14 -7.15 11.09
N PHE A 44 -0.86 -6.84 11.18
CA PHE A 44 0.16 -7.84 11.49
C PHE A 44 -0.09 -8.54 12.83
N PHE A 45 -0.46 -7.78 13.87
CA PHE A 45 -0.67 -8.32 15.22
C PHE A 45 -1.96 -9.12 15.34
N ASP A 46 -3.04 -8.82 14.62
CA ASP A 46 -4.27 -9.62 14.68
C ASP A 46 -4.05 -11.00 14.06
N GLY A 47 -3.41 -11.09 12.88
CA GLY A 47 -3.02 -12.36 12.28
C GLY A 47 -2.03 -13.17 13.14
N MET A 48 -1.10 -12.48 13.82
CA MET A 48 -0.18 -13.13 14.76
C MET A 48 -0.93 -13.66 15.99
N SER A 49 -1.81 -12.85 16.58
CA SER A 49 -2.59 -13.23 17.76
C SER A 49 -3.55 -14.38 17.47
N ALA A 50 -4.19 -14.39 16.30
CA ALA A 50 -5.05 -15.50 15.86
C ALA A 50 -4.28 -16.83 15.80
N ARG A 51 -3.07 -16.81 15.23
CA ARG A 51 -2.19 -17.98 15.16
C ARG A 51 -1.71 -18.45 16.54
N LEU A 52 -1.27 -17.52 17.39
CA LEU A 52 -0.78 -17.85 18.75
C LEU A 52 -1.88 -18.40 19.68
N LEU A 53 -3.10 -17.88 19.53
CA LEU A 53 -4.24 -18.33 20.32
C LEU A 53 -4.95 -19.55 19.72
N HIS A 54 -4.51 -20.01 18.55
CA HIS A 54 -5.16 -21.09 17.78
C HIS A 54 -6.65 -20.86 17.55
N VAL A 55 -7.02 -19.62 17.21
CA VAL A 55 -8.41 -19.23 16.94
C VAL A 55 -8.55 -18.77 15.50
N SER A 56 -9.63 -19.21 14.85
CA SER A 56 -10.07 -18.69 13.57
C SER A 56 -11.59 -18.58 13.58
N SER A 57 -12.14 -17.62 12.86
CA SER A 57 -13.58 -17.49 12.68
C SER A 57 -13.90 -16.90 11.31
N PRO A 58 -15.00 -17.33 10.65
CA PRO A 58 -15.43 -16.71 9.40
C PRO A 58 -15.60 -15.20 9.53
N ILE A 59 -16.20 -14.75 10.63
CA ILE A 59 -16.42 -13.32 10.90
C ILE A 59 -15.11 -12.54 11.05
N GLY A 60 -14.05 -13.18 11.62
CA GLY A 60 -12.73 -12.55 11.74
C GLY A 60 -12.09 -12.32 10.37
N LYS A 61 -12.22 -13.29 9.46
CA LYS A 61 -11.70 -13.18 8.09
C LYS A 61 -12.39 -12.07 7.28
N GLU A 62 -13.72 -11.96 7.41
CA GLU A 62 -14.46 -10.90 6.74
C GLU A 62 -14.16 -9.52 7.33
N LEU A 63 -14.06 -9.44 8.68
CA LEU A 63 -13.73 -8.20 9.37
C LEU A 63 -12.34 -7.69 9.00
N ASP A 64 -11.35 -8.59 8.88
CA ASP A 64 -10.00 -8.32 8.42
C ASP A 64 -10.01 -7.67 7.03
N SER A 65 -10.69 -8.29 6.07
CA SER A 65 -10.80 -7.74 4.71
C SER A 65 -11.50 -6.37 4.67
N LEU A 66 -12.52 -6.15 5.50
CA LEU A 66 -13.20 -4.86 5.59
C LEU A 66 -12.31 -3.78 6.22
N ALA A 67 -11.55 -4.13 7.25
CA ALA A 67 -10.59 -3.23 7.89
C ALA A 67 -9.47 -2.85 6.93
N ASP A 68 -8.93 -3.84 6.22
CA ASP A 68 -7.88 -3.67 5.22
C ASP A 68 -8.33 -2.77 4.06
N ASP A 69 -9.57 -2.92 3.59
CA ASP A 69 -10.06 -2.07 2.51
C ASP A 69 -10.14 -0.59 2.94
N VAL A 70 -10.54 -0.31 4.16
CA VAL A 70 -10.54 1.06 4.68
C VAL A 70 -9.11 1.58 4.85
N THR A 71 -8.21 0.80 5.46
CA THR A 71 -6.85 1.24 5.79
C THR A 71 -5.94 1.29 4.58
N PHE A 72 -6.04 0.31 3.67
CA PHE A 72 -5.11 0.16 2.54
C PHE A 72 -5.76 0.42 1.18
N GLY A 73 -7.08 0.65 1.13
CA GLY A 73 -7.81 1.05 -0.07
C GLY A 73 -8.31 2.49 0.02
N VAL A 74 -9.20 2.78 0.96
CA VAL A 74 -9.88 4.08 1.06
C VAL A 74 -8.92 5.19 1.52
N ALA A 75 -8.11 4.96 2.56
CA ALA A 75 -7.22 5.98 3.09
C ALA A 75 -6.17 6.44 2.04
N PRO A 76 -5.41 5.55 1.35
CA PRO A 76 -4.49 5.99 0.31
C PRO A 76 -5.20 6.61 -0.90
N ALA A 77 -6.39 6.12 -1.30
CA ALA A 77 -7.18 6.76 -2.34
C ALA A 77 -7.56 8.19 -1.96
N THR A 78 -7.88 8.44 -0.70
CA THR A 78 -8.21 9.79 -0.20
C THR A 78 -6.97 10.70 -0.16
N ILE A 79 -5.78 10.17 0.15
CA ILE A 79 -4.53 10.93 0.04
C ILE A 79 -4.34 11.42 -1.41
N VAL A 80 -4.52 10.52 -2.39
CA VAL A 80 -4.37 10.86 -3.83
C VAL A 80 -5.47 11.81 -4.28
N PHE A 81 -6.71 11.63 -3.82
CA PHE A 81 -7.83 12.53 -4.08
C PHE A 81 -7.52 13.97 -3.64
N SER A 82 -7.10 14.13 -2.38
CA SER A 82 -6.76 15.44 -1.83
C SER A 82 -5.56 16.08 -2.52
N HIS A 83 -4.59 15.26 -2.94
CA HIS A 83 -3.44 15.72 -3.72
C HIS A 83 -3.87 16.23 -5.10
N LEU A 84 -4.70 15.48 -5.83
CA LEU A 84 -5.25 15.93 -7.13
C LEU A 84 -6.05 17.22 -7.02
N GLN A 85 -6.72 17.51 -5.90
CA GLN A 85 -7.47 18.77 -5.72
C GLN A 85 -6.57 20.01 -5.72
N VAL A 86 -5.32 19.88 -5.26
CA VAL A 86 -4.38 21.00 -5.12
C VAL A 86 -3.35 21.10 -6.24
N MET A 87 -3.27 20.09 -7.15
CA MET A 87 -2.38 20.10 -8.30
C MET A 87 -2.75 21.21 -9.30
N GLU A 88 -1.74 21.65 -10.08
CA GLU A 88 -1.96 22.50 -11.25
C GLU A 88 -2.49 21.66 -12.40
N TYR A 89 -3.57 22.14 -13.04
CA TYR A 89 -4.19 21.49 -14.18
C TYR A 89 -3.81 22.18 -15.48
N PRO A 90 -3.62 21.42 -16.59
CA PRO A 90 -3.51 22.03 -17.92
C PRO A 90 -4.82 22.73 -18.30
N GLU A 91 -4.77 23.83 -19.05
CA GLU A 91 -5.95 24.57 -19.50
C GLU A 91 -7.06 23.68 -20.06
N PHE A 92 -6.68 22.67 -20.83
CA PHE A 92 -7.62 21.72 -21.43
C PHE A 92 -8.39 20.89 -20.38
N LEU A 93 -7.78 20.55 -19.26
CA LEU A 93 -8.38 19.74 -18.18
C LEU A 93 -9.03 20.59 -17.08
N GLU A 94 -8.80 21.92 -17.07
CA GLU A 94 -9.33 22.79 -16.03
C GLU A 94 -10.87 22.70 -15.87
N PRO A 95 -11.68 22.56 -16.94
CA PRO A 95 -13.13 22.34 -16.81
C PRO A 95 -13.49 21.01 -16.12
N MET A 96 -12.59 20.02 -16.13
CA MET A 96 -12.79 18.72 -15.50
C MET A 96 -12.25 18.64 -14.06
N ARG A 97 -11.56 19.68 -13.60
CA ARG A 97 -10.98 19.77 -12.25
C ARG A 97 -11.94 19.38 -11.11
N PRO A 98 -13.24 19.73 -11.14
CA PRO A 98 -14.15 19.30 -10.09
C PRO A 98 -14.39 17.79 -10.02
N TRP A 99 -14.13 17.06 -11.11
CA TRP A 99 -14.47 15.65 -11.25
C TRP A 99 -13.24 14.70 -11.26
N LEU A 100 -12.14 15.15 -11.84
CA LEU A 100 -10.94 14.32 -12.01
C LEU A 100 -10.36 13.76 -10.70
N PRO A 101 -10.37 14.48 -9.56
CA PRO A 101 -9.87 13.92 -8.30
C PRO A 101 -10.57 12.64 -7.87
N TYR A 102 -11.85 12.47 -8.21
CA TYR A 102 -12.59 11.24 -7.88
C TYR A 102 -12.06 9.98 -8.56
N ALA A 103 -11.25 10.11 -9.63
CA ALA A 103 -10.55 8.98 -10.23
C ALA A 103 -9.62 8.25 -9.22
N ALA A 104 -9.15 8.93 -8.18
CA ALA A 104 -8.36 8.32 -7.12
C ALA A 104 -9.09 7.15 -6.43
N PHE A 105 -10.41 7.18 -6.34
CA PHE A 105 -11.20 6.11 -5.70
C PHE A 105 -11.24 4.81 -6.52
N ILE A 106 -10.70 4.80 -7.74
CA ILE A 106 -10.41 3.56 -8.48
C ILE A 106 -9.44 2.68 -7.66
N ILE A 107 -8.50 3.29 -6.93
CA ILE A 107 -7.56 2.57 -6.05
C ILE A 107 -8.33 1.78 -4.98
N ALA A 108 -9.31 2.40 -4.32
CA ALA A 108 -10.14 1.73 -3.30
C ALA A 108 -10.96 0.59 -3.92
N ALA A 109 -11.63 0.83 -5.06
CA ALA A 109 -12.43 -0.19 -5.73
C ALA A 109 -11.60 -1.42 -6.14
N PHE A 110 -10.37 -1.21 -6.64
CA PHE A 110 -9.48 -2.30 -7.01
C PHE A 110 -8.82 -2.97 -5.80
N SER A 111 -8.64 -2.25 -4.69
CA SER A 111 -8.22 -2.83 -3.41
C SER A 111 -9.28 -3.78 -2.87
N ALA A 112 -10.54 -3.37 -2.83
CA ALA A 112 -11.67 -4.23 -2.46
C ALA A 112 -11.75 -5.48 -3.35
N LEU A 113 -11.65 -5.30 -4.68
CA LEU A 113 -11.66 -6.41 -5.63
C LEU A 113 -10.50 -7.39 -5.40
N ARG A 114 -9.30 -6.86 -5.10
CA ARG A 114 -8.13 -7.68 -4.78
C ARG A 114 -8.34 -8.50 -3.50
N LEU A 115 -8.86 -7.88 -2.43
CA LEU A 115 -9.14 -8.57 -1.16
C LEU A 115 -10.18 -9.68 -1.35
N ALA A 116 -11.26 -9.40 -2.11
CA ALA A 116 -12.26 -10.38 -2.45
C ALA A 116 -11.68 -11.56 -3.26
N LYS A 117 -10.83 -11.30 -4.27
CA LYS A 117 -10.12 -12.34 -5.02
C LYS A 117 -9.19 -13.16 -4.13
N PHE A 118 -8.42 -12.49 -3.26
CA PHE A 118 -7.50 -13.16 -2.34
C PHE A 118 -8.21 -14.12 -1.40
N ASN A 119 -9.39 -13.76 -0.91
CA ASN A 119 -10.20 -14.60 -0.03
C ASN A 119 -10.74 -15.87 -0.69
N LEU A 120 -10.88 -15.88 -2.01
CA LEU A 120 -11.40 -17.01 -2.80
C LEU A 120 -10.28 -17.83 -3.47
N ASP A 121 -9.06 -17.30 -3.59
CA ASP A 121 -7.97 -17.93 -4.33
C ASP A 121 -7.11 -18.84 -3.43
N GLU A 122 -7.28 -20.16 -3.58
CA GLU A 122 -6.50 -21.17 -2.84
C GLU A 122 -5.05 -21.30 -3.30
N ARG A 123 -4.66 -20.71 -4.44
CA ARG A 123 -3.30 -20.78 -5.01
C ARG A 123 -2.28 -19.96 -4.22
N GLN A 124 -2.71 -18.96 -3.46
CA GLN A 124 -1.86 -17.95 -2.81
C GLN A 124 -1.26 -18.40 -1.46
N THR A 125 -0.97 -19.68 -1.30
CA THR A 125 -0.37 -20.24 -0.07
C THR A 125 1.12 -19.95 0.07
N THR A 126 1.85 -19.82 -1.05
CA THR A 126 3.33 -19.71 -1.07
C THR A 126 3.87 -18.44 -1.72
N SER A 127 3.10 -17.78 -2.58
CA SER A 127 3.46 -16.53 -3.27
C SER A 127 2.25 -15.64 -3.39
N PHE A 128 2.46 -14.33 -3.47
CA PHE A 128 1.39 -13.38 -3.75
C PHE A 128 1.18 -13.27 -5.25
N ILE A 129 -0.08 -13.18 -5.67
CA ILE A 129 -0.48 -12.87 -7.05
C ILE A 129 -1.05 -11.44 -7.01
N GLY A 130 -0.46 -10.53 -7.79
CA GLY A 130 -0.76 -9.11 -7.74
C GLY A 130 -0.17 -8.38 -6.52
N VAL A 131 -0.07 -7.06 -6.60
CA VAL A 131 0.50 -6.21 -5.54
C VAL A 131 -0.37 -6.28 -4.27
N PRO A 132 0.21 -6.50 -3.08
CA PRO A 132 -0.54 -6.43 -1.83
C PRO A 132 -1.12 -5.04 -1.57
N THR A 133 -2.33 -4.96 -1.02
CA THR A 133 -2.98 -3.68 -0.69
C THR A 133 -2.15 -2.82 0.25
N PRO A 134 -1.48 -3.34 1.31
CA PRO A 134 -0.60 -2.52 2.13
C PRO A 134 0.59 -1.94 1.36
N ALA A 135 1.16 -2.70 0.42
CA ALA A 135 2.26 -2.20 -0.41
C ALA A 135 1.81 -1.04 -1.31
N ASN A 136 0.65 -1.16 -1.95
CA ASN A 136 0.07 -0.08 -2.76
C ASN A 136 -0.26 1.16 -1.91
N ALA A 137 -0.76 0.97 -0.68
CA ALA A 137 -1.04 2.06 0.25
C ALA A 137 0.24 2.81 0.66
N LEU A 138 1.31 2.08 0.98
CA LEU A 138 2.62 2.67 1.28
C LEU A 138 3.21 3.40 0.07
N PHE A 139 3.07 2.85 -1.13
CA PHE A 139 3.51 3.50 -2.37
C PHE A 139 2.85 4.88 -2.54
N TRP A 140 1.52 4.93 -2.53
CA TRP A 140 0.80 6.17 -2.75
C TRP A 140 0.99 7.18 -1.62
N GLY A 141 0.88 6.73 -0.36
CA GLY A 141 1.07 7.60 0.78
C GLY A 141 2.46 8.23 0.78
N SER A 142 3.52 7.44 0.56
CA SER A 142 4.88 7.95 0.58
C SER A 142 5.22 8.80 -0.65
N LEU A 143 4.68 8.49 -1.83
CA LEU A 143 4.88 9.31 -3.03
C LEU A 143 4.29 10.71 -2.85
N VAL A 144 3.09 10.82 -2.24
CA VAL A 144 2.46 12.11 -1.98
C VAL A 144 3.17 12.86 -0.85
N VAL A 145 3.67 12.17 0.19
CA VAL A 145 4.47 12.80 1.27
C VAL A 145 5.80 13.32 0.74
N PHE A 146 6.49 12.54 -0.08
CA PHE A 146 7.73 12.98 -0.75
C PHE A 146 7.49 14.19 -1.64
N ASN A 147 6.34 14.26 -2.31
CA ASN A 147 5.86 15.40 -3.09
C ASN A 147 6.93 16.06 -3.97
N PRO A 148 7.56 15.31 -4.88
CA PRO A 148 8.63 15.88 -5.68
C PRO A 148 8.10 16.96 -6.62
N ALA A 149 8.89 18.01 -6.88
CA ALA A 149 8.48 19.15 -7.70
C ALA A 149 7.98 18.76 -9.11
N TRP A 150 8.49 17.64 -9.66
CA TRP A 150 8.01 17.10 -10.94
C TRP A 150 6.61 16.48 -10.85
N LEU A 151 6.13 16.17 -9.65
CA LEU A 151 4.80 15.61 -9.43
C LEU A 151 3.73 16.70 -9.22
N THR A 152 4.09 17.89 -8.73
CA THR A 152 3.13 18.92 -8.31
C THR A 152 3.19 20.19 -9.13
N ASN A 153 4.40 20.64 -9.51
CA ASN A 153 4.61 21.96 -10.06
C ASN A 153 4.57 21.99 -11.59
N GLN A 154 4.07 20.93 -12.21
CA GLN A 154 3.97 20.83 -13.66
C GLN A 154 2.54 20.40 -14.03
N SER A 155 1.90 21.15 -14.88
CA SER A 155 0.52 20.86 -15.31
C SER A 155 0.36 19.48 -15.97
N TRP A 156 1.42 18.93 -16.59
CA TRP A 156 1.40 17.57 -17.14
C TRP A 156 1.41 16.46 -16.07
N SER A 157 1.75 16.79 -14.81
CA SER A 157 1.84 15.80 -13.71
C SER A 157 0.49 15.15 -13.40
N VAL A 158 -0.62 15.84 -13.68
CA VAL A 158 -1.97 15.28 -13.55
C VAL A 158 -2.13 14.04 -14.43
N TYR A 159 -1.65 14.07 -15.67
CA TYR A 159 -1.71 12.89 -16.56
C TYR A 159 -0.89 11.73 -16.00
N LEU A 160 0.28 12.02 -15.41
CA LEU A 160 1.12 11.00 -14.79
C LEU A 160 0.41 10.36 -13.58
N VAL A 161 -0.18 11.17 -12.71
CA VAL A 161 -0.91 10.65 -11.53
C VAL A 161 -2.11 9.81 -11.98
N LEU A 162 -2.89 10.26 -12.96
CA LEU A 162 -4.01 9.49 -13.50
C LEU A 162 -3.55 8.17 -14.14
N ALA A 163 -2.44 8.19 -14.89
CA ALA A 163 -1.85 6.97 -15.45
C ALA A 163 -1.36 6.02 -14.35
N LEU A 164 -0.71 6.52 -13.31
CA LEU A 164 -0.27 5.73 -12.16
C LEU A 164 -1.45 5.12 -11.40
N ILE A 165 -2.57 5.84 -11.22
CA ILE A 165 -3.80 5.29 -10.63
C ILE A 165 -4.24 4.05 -11.41
N LEU A 166 -4.32 4.12 -12.73
CA LEU A 166 -4.74 2.99 -13.57
C LEU A 166 -3.74 1.84 -13.51
N ILE A 167 -2.44 2.13 -13.60
CA ILE A 167 -1.36 1.13 -13.57
C ILE A 167 -1.36 0.41 -12.22
N THR A 168 -1.35 1.14 -11.10
CA THR A 168 -1.27 0.54 -9.77
C THR A 168 -2.55 -0.22 -9.43
N SER A 169 -3.71 0.28 -9.84
CA SER A 169 -4.99 -0.43 -9.69
C SER A 169 -5.00 -1.74 -10.50
N TYR A 170 -4.49 -1.73 -11.74
CA TYR A 170 -4.33 -2.96 -12.51
C TYR A 170 -3.36 -3.95 -11.84
N LEU A 171 -2.24 -3.45 -11.30
CA LEU A 171 -1.24 -4.28 -10.61
C LEU A 171 -1.78 -4.96 -9.35
N LEU A 172 -2.80 -4.41 -8.68
CA LEU A 172 -3.49 -5.06 -7.55
C LEU A 172 -4.16 -6.37 -7.95
N VAL A 173 -4.73 -6.45 -9.17
CA VAL A 173 -5.58 -7.56 -9.61
C VAL A 173 -4.97 -8.41 -10.72
N CYS A 174 -3.81 -8.01 -11.25
CA CYS A 174 -3.11 -8.76 -12.30
C CYS A 174 -2.50 -10.06 -11.76
N GLU A 175 -2.25 -11.02 -12.65
CA GLU A 175 -1.64 -12.30 -12.29
C GLU A 175 -0.10 -12.26 -12.27
N LEU A 176 0.48 -11.14 -11.81
CA LEU A 176 1.92 -11.04 -11.63
C LEU A 176 2.34 -11.76 -10.34
N PRO A 177 3.13 -12.84 -10.41
CA PRO A 177 3.64 -13.48 -9.22
C PRO A 177 4.73 -12.61 -8.59
N LEU A 178 4.53 -12.23 -7.35
CA LEU A 178 5.50 -11.47 -6.57
C LEU A 178 6.32 -12.43 -5.72
N PHE A 179 7.65 -12.18 -5.63
CA PHE A 179 8.48 -13.02 -4.78
C PHE A 179 8.13 -12.80 -3.30
N ALA A 180 7.96 -13.91 -2.56
CA ALA A 180 7.66 -13.82 -1.14
C ALA A 180 8.91 -13.51 -0.33
N LEU A 181 8.83 -12.54 0.59
CA LEU A 181 9.89 -12.23 1.56
C LEU A 181 9.94 -13.26 2.71
N LYS A 182 9.21 -14.38 2.58
CA LYS A 182 9.27 -15.48 3.56
C LYS A 182 10.58 -16.25 3.40
N PHE A 183 11.38 -16.32 4.45
CA PHE A 183 12.60 -17.12 4.51
C PHE A 183 12.23 -18.53 5.00
N LYS A 184 12.32 -19.54 4.10
CA LYS A 184 12.18 -20.97 4.49
C LYS A 184 13.43 -21.48 5.19
N GLN A 185 14.57 -20.94 4.81
CA GLN A 185 15.89 -21.21 5.38
C GLN A 185 16.65 -19.88 5.46
N TRP A 186 17.45 -19.70 6.51
CA TRP A 186 18.23 -18.47 6.72
C TRP A 186 19.56 -18.46 5.96
N SER A 187 19.86 -19.51 5.16
CA SER A 187 21.07 -19.55 4.32
C SER A 187 21.02 -18.43 3.27
N PHE A 188 22.17 -17.80 3.01
CA PHE A 188 22.31 -16.80 1.94
C PHE A 188 22.07 -17.43 0.57
N LYS A 189 22.61 -18.66 0.34
CA LYS A 189 22.44 -19.39 -0.90
C LYS A 189 20.97 -19.75 -1.14
N GLY A 190 20.42 -19.26 -2.23
CA GLY A 190 19.00 -19.41 -2.61
C GLY A 190 18.08 -18.31 -2.05
N ASN A 191 18.62 -17.33 -1.31
CA ASN A 191 17.89 -16.14 -0.83
C ASN A 191 18.59 -14.83 -1.23
N GLU A 192 19.53 -14.88 -2.19
CA GLU A 192 20.38 -13.74 -2.59
C GLU A 192 19.52 -12.51 -2.94
N VAL A 193 18.46 -12.72 -3.72
CA VAL A 193 17.54 -11.64 -4.13
C VAL A 193 16.82 -11.03 -2.94
N LYS A 194 16.37 -11.87 -1.98
CA LYS A 194 15.67 -11.40 -0.79
C LYS A 194 16.58 -10.58 0.11
N TYR A 195 17.79 -11.05 0.36
CA TYR A 195 18.80 -10.32 1.15
C TYR A 195 19.22 -9.02 0.45
N GLY A 196 19.42 -9.07 -0.88
CA GLY A 196 19.70 -7.87 -1.68
C GLY A 196 18.58 -6.84 -1.60
N PHE A 197 17.33 -7.28 -1.71
CA PHE A 197 16.18 -6.41 -1.58
C PHE A 197 16.03 -5.82 -0.17
N VAL A 198 16.19 -6.62 0.87
CA VAL A 198 16.14 -6.14 2.27
C VAL A 198 17.27 -5.14 2.53
N GLY A 199 18.50 -5.44 2.06
CA GLY A 199 19.62 -4.50 2.16
C GLY A 199 19.35 -3.18 1.45
N PHE A 200 18.77 -3.21 0.25
CA PHE A 200 18.34 -2.03 -0.49
C PHE A 200 17.29 -1.24 0.29
N ALA A 201 16.25 -1.90 0.80
CA ALA A 201 15.18 -1.24 1.57
C ALA A 201 15.72 -0.56 2.84
N VAL A 202 16.59 -1.24 3.57
CA VAL A 202 17.27 -0.66 4.76
C VAL A 202 18.13 0.53 4.38
N ALA A 203 18.91 0.44 3.28
CA ALA A 203 19.74 1.54 2.82
C ALA A 203 18.92 2.77 2.39
N VAL A 204 17.81 2.57 1.67
CA VAL A 204 16.90 3.66 1.28
C VAL A 204 16.33 4.33 2.53
N LEU A 205 15.76 3.57 3.46
CA LEU A 205 15.18 4.14 4.69
C LEU A 205 16.23 4.84 5.55
N ALA A 206 17.42 4.24 5.71
CA ALA A 206 18.51 4.86 6.49
C ALA A 206 18.97 6.18 5.84
N LEU A 207 19.11 6.22 4.53
CA LEU A 207 19.50 7.44 3.81
C LEU A 207 18.41 8.51 3.94
N SER A 208 17.15 8.16 3.70
CA SER A 208 16.02 9.09 3.81
C SER A 208 15.88 9.65 5.23
N VAL A 209 16.04 8.80 6.25
CA VAL A 209 16.04 9.26 7.66
C VAL A 209 17.24 10.15 7.97
N ALA A 210 18.40 9.86 7.40
CA ALA A 210 19.60 10.69 7.61
C ALA A 210 19.47 12.09 6.99
N THR A 211 18.71 12.24 5.90
CA THR A 211 18.50 13.52 5.21
C THR A 211 17.33 14.32 5.79
N GLU A 212 16.19 13.67 6.06
CA GLU A 212 14.90 14.32 6.37
C GLU A 212 14.32 13.91 7.75
N GLY A 213 15.07 13.15 8.55
CA GLY A 213 14.60 12.68 9.86
C GLY A 213 13.38 11.73 9.75
N ILE A 214 12.42 11.90 10.64
CA ILE A 214 11.20 11.05 10.68
C ILE A 214 10.39 11.18 9.37
N ARG A 215 10.38 12.34 8.75
CA ARG A 215 9.73 12.54 7.46
C ARG A 215 10.33 11.64 6.38
N GLY A 216 11.66 11.53 6.34
CA GLY A 216 12.35 10.64 5.41
C GLY A 216 11.95 9.16 5.57
N PHE A 217 11.63 8.71 6.79
CA PHE A 217 11.06 7.37 6.98
C PHE A 217 9.71 7.20 6.26
N LEU A 218 8.88 8.23 6.23
CA LEU A 218 7.61 8.20 5.50
C LEU A 218 7.82 8.28 3.98
N GLU A 219 8.81 9.03 3.53
CA GLU A 219 9.09 9.28 2.12
C GLU A 219 9.74 8.10 1.38
N GLY A 220 10.48 7.23 2.05
CA GLY A 220 11.30 6.19 1.41
C GLY A 220 10.52 5.02 0.80
N TRP A 221 9.27 4.79 1.20
CA TRP A 221 8.55 3.58 0.84
C TRP A 221 8.17 3.45 -0.64
N TRP A 222 7.88 4.55 -1.34
CA TRP A 222 7.51 4.48 -2.76
C TRP A 222 8.63 3.89 -3.63
N ILE A 223 9.89 4.23 -3.35
CA ILE A 223 11.06 3.67 -4.08
C ILE A 223 11.19 2.18 -3.77
N ILE A 224 11.02 1.79 -2.51
CA ILE A 224 11.12 0.39 -2.08
C ILE A 224 10.05 -0.45 -2.78
N ILE A 225 8.80 0.02 -2.79
CA ILE A 225 7.69 -0.70 -3.44
C ILE A 225 7.86 -0.75 -4.96
N LEU A 226 8.29 0.33 -5.58
CA LEU A 226 8.60 0.35 -7.02
C LEU A 226 9.67 -0.70 -7.35
N MET A 227 10.77 -0.73 -6.59
CA MET A 227 11.84 -1.72 -6.76
C MET A 227 11.34 -3.15 -6.54
N TYR A 228 10.49 -3.38 -5.54
CA TYR A 228 9.87 -4.68 -5.27
C TYR A 228 9.08 -5.21 -6.48
N VAL A 229 8.24 -4.36 -7.07
CA VAL A 229 7.43 -4.72 -8.25
C VAL A 229 8.31 -4.97 -9.46
N LEU A 230 9.30 -4.10 -9.73
CA LEU A 230 10.23 -4.24 -10.84
C LEU A 230 11.07 -5.52 -10.74
N LEU A 231 11.65 -5.81 -9.58
CA LEU A 231 12.41 -7.03 -9.35
C LEU A 231 11.55 -8.29 -9.53
N SER A 232 10.31 -8.27 -9.00
CA SER A 232 9.39 -9.39 -9.15
C SER A 232 9.07 -9.66 -10.63
N TRP A 233 8.82 -8.59 -11.40
CA TRP A 233 8.56 -8.69 -12.84
C TRP A 233 9.77 -9.23 -13.62
N LEU A 234 11.00 -8.75 -13.31
CA LEU A 234 12.23 -9.22 -13.94
C LEU A 234 12.50 -10.70 -13.64
N LEU A 235 12.30 -11.13 -12.39
CA LEU A 235 12.47 -12.52 -11.98
C LEU A 235 11.44 -13.44 -12.67
N TYR A 236 10.20 -12.99 -12.78
CA TYR A 236 9.16 -13.72 -13.50
C TYR A 236 9.52 -13.90 -14.99
N LYS A 237 9.97 -12.82 -15.64
CA LYS A 237 10.37 -12.88 -17.06
C LYS A 237 11.58 -13.79 -17.30
N ARG A 238 12.51 -13.87 -16.33
CA ARG A 238 13.70 -14.74 -16.43
C ARG A 238 13.38 -16.23 -16.28
N ASN A 239 12.30 -16.55 -15.57
CA ASN A 239 11.90 -17.94 -15.27
C ASN A 239 10.85 -18.49 -16.27
N LYS A 240 10.43 -17.70 -17.26
CA LYS A 240 9.65 -18.11 -18.43
C LYS A 240 10.56 -18.44 -19.59
#